data_8aad24f9d66b2989a478b64890c2e1be
#
_entry.id   8aad24f9d66b2989a478b64890c2e1be
#
_cell.length_a   1.000
_cell.length_b   1.000
_cell.length_c   1.000
_cell.angle_alpha   90.00
_cell.angle_beta   90.00
_cell.angle_gamma   90.00
#
_symmetry.space_group_name_H-M   'P 1'
#
loop_
_entity.id
_entity.type
_entity.pdbx_description
1 polymer ?
#
loop_
_entity_poly.entity_id
_entity_poly.type
_entity_poly.pdbx_seq_one_letter_code
_entity_poly.pdbx_strand_id
1 'polypeptide(L)' 'MPISEYRISKKTASRLLQSVAVFYTLMNIAVIVLISINGMEGDEPAPYIISHSLGILGGLWLTWYIGKESKKPDSDNQ' A
#
# COMPACT_ATOMS: atom_id res chain seq x y z
N MET A 1 26.06 -0.85 -18.49
CA MET A 1 25.30 -2.05 -18.21
C MET A 1 23.88 -1.91 -18.72
N PRO A 2 23.43 -2.88 -19.46
CA PRO A 2 22.09 -2.74 -20.00
C PRO A 2 21.04 -2.83 -18.91
N ILE A 3 20.13 -1.90 -18.94
CA ILE A 3 19.06 -1.89 -17.96
C ILE A 3 18.21 -3.14 -18.08
N SER A 4 18.15 -3.73 -19.27
CA SER A 4 17.35 -4.91 -19.47
C SER A 4 17.77 -6.09 -18.59
N GLU A 5 19.02 -6.07 -18.14
CA GLU A 5 19.49 -7.15 -17.29
C GLU A 5 18.82 -7.10 -15.93
N TYR A 6 18.29 -5.92 -15.57
CA TYR A 6 17.64 -5.80 -14.28
C TYR A 6 16.14 -5.76 -14.43
N ARG A 7 15.64 -6.18 -15.58
CA ARG A 7 14.21 -6.15 -15.77
C ARG A 7 13.53 -7.12 -14.81
N ILE A 8 12.57 -6.60 -14.08
CA ILE A 8 11.82 -7.42 -13.15
C ILE A 8 10.59 -7.93 -13.87
N SER A 9 10.25 -9.19 -13.66
CA SER A 9 9.07 -9.74 -14.31
C SER A 9 7.83 -9.02 -13.76
N LYS A 10 6.77 -9.01 -14.55
CA LYS A 10 5.52 -8.39 -14.14
C LYS A 10 5.03 -8.99 -12.83
N LYS A 11 5.16 -10.29 -12.67
CA LYS A 11 4.72 -10.96 -11.46
C LYS A 11 5.51 -10.49 -10.24
N THR A 12 6.83 -10.38 -10.38
CA THR A 12 7.68 -9.93 -9.28
C THR A 12 7.39 -8.47 -8.95
N ALA A 13 7.24 -7.63 -9.98
CA ALA A 13 6.94 -6.22 -9.76
C ALA A 13 5.60 -6.07 -9.03
N SER A 14 4.59 -6.86 -9.41
CA SER A 14 3.30 -6.80 -8.75
C SER A 14 3.40 -7.21 -7.29
N ARG A 15 4.20 -8.22 -6.99
CA ARG A 15 4.38 -8.65 -5.61
C ARG A 15 5.08 -7.58 -4.78
N LEU A 16 6.08 -6.91 -5.35
CA LEU A 16 6.77 -5.86 -4.64
C LEU A 16 5.83 -4.69 -4.36
N LEU A 17 5.07 -4.29 -5.36
CA LEU A 17 4.12 -3.19 -5.18
C LEU A 17 3.04 -3.56 -4.15
N GLN A 18 2.56 -4.79 -4.21
CA GLN A 18 1.56 -5.24 -3.27
C GLN A 18 2.11 -5.26 -1.85
N SER A 19 3.36 -5.68 -1.68
CA SER A 19 4.01 -5.67 -0.38
C SER A 19 4.12 -4.26 0.17
N VAL A 20 4.48 -3.31 -0.69
CA VAL A 20 4.57 -1.90 -0.29
C VAL A 20 3.20 -1.38 0.12
N ALA A 21 2.16 -1.72 -0.63
CA ALA A 21 0.80 -1.28 -0.32
C ALA A 21 0.33 -1.86 1.01
N VAL A 22 0.62 -3.13 1.27
CA VAL A 22 0.26 -3.77 2.53
C VAL A 22 1.02 -3.11 3.68
N PHE A 23 2.31 -2.87 3.50
CA PHE A 23 3.12 -2.24 4.53
C PHE A 23 2.60 -0.84 4.85
N TYR A 24 2.27 -0.07 3.80
CA TYR A 24 1.71 1.26 3.97
C TYR A 24 0.41 1.20 4.76
N THR A 25 -0.46 0.24 4.44
CA THR A 25 -1.73 0.07 5.15
C THR A 25 -1.48 -0.25 6.62
N LEU A 26 -0.54 -1.16 6.91
CA LEU A 26 -0.23 -1.53 8.27
C LEU A 26 0.36 -0.36 9.06
N MET A 27 1.18 0.46 8.41
CA MET A 27 1.73 1.64 9.06
C MET A 27 0.63 2.62 9.45
N ASN A 28 -0.35 2.82 8.57
CA ASN A 28 -1.46 3.70 8.89
C ASN A 28 -2.29 3.17 10.05
N ILE A 29 -2.51 1.85 10.09
CA ILE A 29 -3.24 1.24 11.19
C ILE A 29 -2.47 1.43 12.49
N ALA A 30 -1.16 1.22 12.47
CA ALA A 30 -0.34 1.37 13.66
C ALA A 30 -0.40 2.80 14.20
N VAL A 31 -0.37 3.79 13.31
CA VAL A 31 -0.45 5.19 13.73
C VAL A 31 -1.80 5.46 14.39
N ILE A 32 -2.89 4.97 13.80
CA ILE A 32 -4.21 5.18 14.39
C ILE A 32 -4.30 4.54 15.76
N VAL A 33 -3.77 3.33 15.90
CA VAL A 33 -3.79 2.63 17.19
C VAL A 33 -3.00 3.43 18.22
N LEU A 34 -1.82 3.93 17.86
CA LEU A 34 -1.00 4.71 18.78
C LEU A 34 -1.71 5.99 19.20
N ILE A 35 -2.34 6.68 18.27
CA ILE A 35 -3.08 7.90 18.59
C ILE A 35 -4.25 7.57 19.51
N SER A 36 -4.93 6.46 19.26
CA SER A 36 -6.08 6.06 20.08
C SER A 36 -5.67 5.71 21.51
N ILE A 37 -4.51 5.11 21.67
CA ILE A 37 -4.04 4.71 22.99
C ILE A 37 -3.43 5.89 23.75
N ASN A 38 -2.56 6.64 23.08
CA ASN A 38 -1.80 7.69 23.75
C ASN A 38 -2.42 9.07 23.66
N GLY A 39 -3.29 9.28 22.68
CA GLY A 39 -3.85 10.60 22.45
C GLY A 39 -2.83 11.51 21.80
N MET A 40 -3.24 12.73 21.55
CA MET A 40 -2.36 13.75 21.00
C MET A 40 -2.50 14.98 21.88
N GLU A 41 -1.46 15.28 22.62
CA GLU A 41 -1.49 16.44 23.46
C GLU A 41 -1.51 17.70 22.65
N GLY A 42 -2.44 18.58 22.95
CA GLY A 42 -2.49 19.86 22.29
C GLY A 42 -3.14 19.89 20.92
N ASP A 43 -3.46 18.71 20.37
CA ASP A 43 -4.04 18.65 19.05
C ASP A 43 -5.24 17.73 19.04
N GLU A 44 -6.15 17.98 18.11
CA GLU A 44 -7.29 17.10 17.95
C GLU A 44 -6.87 15.89 17.13
N PRO A 45 -7.17 14.69 17.57
CA PRO A 45 -6.78 13.50 16.82
C PRO A 45 -7.65 13.25 15.59
N ALA A 46 -8.84 13.83 15.53
CA ALA A 46 -9.78 13.53 14.44
C ALA A 46 -9.22 13.74 13.04
N PRO A 47 -8.58 14.87 12.73
CA PRO A 47 -8.04 15.05 11.37
C PRO A 47 -6.98 14.01 11.02
N TYR A 48 -6.17 13.62 12.00
CA TYR A 48 -5.13 12.64 11.76
C TYR A 48 -5.72 11.26 11.54
N ILE A 49 -6.73 10.90 12.33
CA ILE A 49 -7.41 9.63 12.18
C ILE A 49 -8.09 9.54 10.82
N ILE A 50 -8.75 10.62 10.40
CA ILE A 50 -9.43 10.66 9.11
C ILE A 50 -8.40 10.49 7.98
N SER A 51 -7.29 11.21 8.07
CA SER A 51 -6.26 11.14 7.05
C SER A 51 -5.68 9.73 6.92
N HIS A 52 -5.36 9.11 8.04
CA HIS A 52 -4.82 7.76 8.02
C HIS A 52 -5.86 6.72 7.63
N SER A 53 -7.13 6.96 7.94
CA SER A 53 -8.19 6.07 7.50
C SER A 53 -8.32 6.09 5.98
N LEU A 54 -8.20 7.27 5.38
CA LEU A 54 -8.19 7.38 3.93
C LEU A 54 -6.99 6.64 3.34
N GLY A 55 -5.85 6.72 4.02
CA GLY A 55 -4.66 5.98 3.63
C GLY A 55 -4.88 4.48 3.66
N ILE A 56 -5.58 3.98 4.69
CA ILE A 56 -5.90 2.56 4.80
C ILE A 56 -6.80 2.14 3.65
N LEU A 57 -7.84 2.91 3.38
CA LEU A 57 -8.75 2.59 2.28
C LEU A 57 -8.01 2.57 0.95
N GLY A 58 -7.17 3.57 0.72
CA GLY A 58 -6.36 3.63 -0.49
C GLY A 58 -5.40 2.46 -0.61
N GLY A 59 -4.76 2.10 0.52
CA GLY A 59 -3.83 0.97 0.54
C GLY A 59 -4.53 -0.35 0.27
N LEU A 60 -5.71 -0.55 0.87
CA LEU A 60 -6.48 -1.77 0.63
C LEU A 60 -6.95 -1.83 -0.83
N TRP A 61 -7.43 -0.71 -1.35
CA TRP A 61 -7.86 -0.66 -2.73
C TRP A 61 -6.70 -0.97 -3.66
N LEU A 62 -5.54 -0.38 -3.39
CA LEU A 62 -4.37 -0.59 -4.21
C LEU A 62 -3.91 -2.05 -4.16
N THR A 63 -3.92 -2.64 -2.96
CA THR A 63 -3.56 -4.05 -2.80
C THR A 63 -4.49 -4.93 -3.62
N TRP A 64 -5.78 -4.65 -3.55
CA TRP A 64 -6.76 -5.41 -4.31
C TRP A 64 -6.56 -5.23 -5.81
N TYR A 65 -6.33 -3.97 -6.23
CA TYR A 65 -6.15 -3.66 -7.64
C TYR A 65 -4.90 -4.37 -8.20
N ILE A 66 -3.80 -4.32 -7.48
CA ILE A 66 -2.57 -4.97 -7.92
C ILE A 66 -2.78 -6.48 -8.01
N GLY A 67 -3.45 -7.06 -7.02
CA GLY A 67 -3.74 -8.48 -7.04
C GLY A 67 -4.60 -8.87 -8.24
N LYS A 68 -5.57 -8.04 -8.57
CA LYS A 68 -6.43 -8.29 -9.70
C LYS A 68 -5.63 -8.22 -11.02
N GLU A 69 -4.79 -7.20 -11.14
CA GLU A 69 -3.98 -7.05 -12.34
C GLU A 69 -2.98 -8.18 -12.50
N SER A 70 -2.40 -8.65 -11.42
CA SER A 70 -1.40 -9.70 -11.51
C SER A 70 -2.00 -11.04 -11.90
N LYS A 71 -3.30 -11.21 -11.77
CA LYS A 71 -3.96 -12.45 -12.16
C LYS A 71 -4.33 -12.47 -13.64
N LYS A 72 -4.27 -11.32 -14.30
CA LYS A 72 -4.60 -11.28 -15.71
C LYS A 72 -3.51 -11.98 -16.53
N PRO A 73 -3.88 -12.67 -17.60
CA PRO A 73 -2.86 -13.27 -18.43
C PRO A 73 -2.00 -12.23 -19.07
N ASP A 74 -0.74 -12.63 -19.25
CA ASP A 74 0.20 -11.73 -19.81
C ASP A 74 0.13 -11.74 -21.28
N SER A 75 -1.00 -11.84 -21.80
CA SER A 75 -1.11 -11.95 -23.21
C SER A 75 -0.70 -10.75 -23.93
N ASP A 76 -0.73 -9.73 -23.23
CA ASP A 76 -0.38 -8.55 -23.85
C ASP A 76 0.98 -8.44 -24.04
N ASN A 77 1.65 -9.21 -23.48
CA ASN A 77 2.94 -9.09 -23.65
C ASN A 77 3.23 -9.63 -24.70
N GLN A 78 2.36 -10.04 -25.03
CA GLN A 78 2.38 -10.41 -25.99
C GLN A 78 2.77 -9.66 -26.72
#